data_5ef6b88b9661a602a909ea313e6101c1
#
_entry.id   5ef6b88b9661a602a909ea313e6101c1
#
_cell.length_a   1.000
_cell.length_b   1.000
_cell.length_c   1.000
_cell.angle_alpha   90.00
_cell.angle_beta   90.00
_cell.angle_gamma   90.00
#
_symmetry.space_group_name_H-M   'P 1'
#
loop_
_entity.id
_entity.type
_entity.pdbx_description
1 polymer ?
#
loop_
_entity_poly.entity_id
_entity_poly.type
_entity_poly.pdbx_seq_one_letter_code
_entity_poly.pdbx_strand_id
1 'polypeptide(L)'
;AALLEPYEDRHDDRGILNFSPERLDELVDSLDAAGMQIHIHALGDAAIRYSLDALADSNPELRHHICHLQIVHPDDVSRFAEYGVTANLQGFWAQGDDLNLSVIEPIVGDARSSNMYPFGDFKRSGATLAAGSDWPVSTVNPYHAIQVAATRRQIGVPGVPPYKPDQAFEVEDLLKAYTSTNAWLMGMGDVTGTLRPGLSADFAVLDRNLLAVPADSIAGTKVMATYFKGERVYADPAWTGRD
;
A
#
# COMPACT_ATOMS: atom_id res chain seq x y z
N ALA A 1 15.71 -6.27 6.09
CA ALA A 1 15.42 -4.85 5.91
C ALA A 1 16.60 -4.00 6.37
N ALA A 2 16.84 -2.84 5.75
CA ALA A 2 17.84 -1.89 6.21
C ALA A 2 17.26 -0.99 7.31
N LEU A 3 17.94 -0.92 8.45
CA LEU A 3 17.49 -0.22 9.64
C LEU A 3 18.46 0.92 10.03
N LEU A 4 17.93 1.98 10.63
CA LEU A 4 18.72 3.10 11.17
C LEU A 4 19.59 2.68 12.34
N GLU A 5 19.07 1.80 13.19
CA GLU A 5 19.81 1.18 14.29
C GLU A 5 19.89 -0.34 14.10
N PRO A 6 20.87 -1.04 14.70
CA PRO A 6 21.03 -2.48 14.54
C PRO A 6 19.79 -3.29 14.95
N TYR A 7 19.69 -4.50 14.46
CA TYR A 7 18.73 -5.49 14.94
C TYR A 7 18.98 -5.83 16.41
N GLU A 8 17.93 -6.15 17.16
CA GLU A 8 18.04 -6.47 18.61
C GLU A 8 18.88 -7.71 18.88
N ASP A 9 18.80 -8.70 18.01
CA ASP A 9 19.54 -9.96 18.12
C ASP A 9 20.94 -9.94 17.47
N ARG A 10 21.28 -8.84 16.75
CA ARG A 10 22.53 -8.69 15.98
C ARG A 10 23.03 -7.25 16.05
N HIS A 11 23.73 -6.92 17.11
CA HIS A 11 24.12 -5.55 17.47
C HIS A 11 25.03 -4.81 16.47
N ASP A 12 25.66 -5.54 15.53
CA ASP A 12 26.50 -4.94 14.49
C ASP A 12 25.86 -5.00 13.10
N ASP A 13 24.62 -5.53 12.99
CA ASP A 13 23.92 -5.71 11.72
C ASP A 13 22.71 -4.76 11.62
N ARG A 14 22.75 -3.88 10.62
CA ARG A 14 21.66 -2.95 10.29
C ARG A 14 20.90 -3.39 9.04
N GLY A 15 21.12 -4.61 8.55
CA GLY A 15 20.55 -5.11 7.30
C GLY A 15 21.31 -4.60 6.07
N ILE A 16 20.68 -4.74 4.89
CA ILE A 16 21.32 -4.50 3.61
C ILE A 16 20.55 -3.41 2.85
N LEU A 17 21.29 -2.41 2.38
CA LEU A 17 20.88 -1.51 1.30
C LEU A 17 21.39 -2.07 -0.03
N ASN A 18 20.51 -2.18 -1.04
CA ASN A 18 20.91 -2.62 -2.38
C ASN A 18 21.74 -1.55 -3.10
N PHE A 19 21.54 -0.28 -2.77
CA PHE A 19 22.31 0.86 -3.22
C PHE A 19 22.79 1.66 -2.01
N SER A 20 24.00 2.23 -2.09
CA SER A 20 24.39 3.24 -1.11
C SER A 20 23.50 4.49 -1.27
N PRO A 21 23.35 5.34 -0.24
CA PRO A 21 22.59 6.58 -0.35
C PRO A 21 23.04 7.43 -1.54
N GLU A 22 24.34 7.63 -1.73
CA GLU A 22 24.90 8.44 -2.82
C GLU A 22 24.56 7.84 -4.20
N ARG A 23 24.57 6.50 -4.31
CA ARG A 23 24.22 5.84 -5.57
C ARG A 23 22.71 5.92 -5.83
N LEU A 24 21.90 5.90 -4.79
CA LEU A 24 20.44 6.09 -4.91
C LEU A 24 20.13 7.50 -5.39
N ASP A 25 20.79 8.52 -4.82
CA ASP A 25 20.64 9.93 -5.23
C ASP A 25 20.99 10.10 -6.73
N GLU A 26 22.16 9.60 -7.16
CA GLU A 26 22.56 9.66 -8.58
C GLU A 26 21.54 8.99 -9.52
N LEU A 27 20.95 7.87 -9.11
CA LEU A 27 19.94 7.16 -9.89
C LEU A 27 18.63 7.94 -9.96
N VAL A 28 18.16 8.47 -8.82
CA VAL A 28 16.95 9.28 -8.74
C VAL A 28 17.10 10.53 -9.60
N ASP A 29 18.18 11.29 -9.46
CA ASP A 29 18.46 12.48 -10.27
C ASP A 29 18.44 12.17 -11.77
N SER A 30 19.07 11.08 -12.17
CA SER A 30 19.14 10.69 -13.58
C SER A 30 17.80 10.30 -14.16
N LEU A 31 16.99 9.55 -13.39
CA LEU A 31 15.65 9.09 -13.80
C LEU A 31 14.64 10.23 -13.79
N ASP A 32 14.69 11.10 -12.77
CA ASP A 32 13.84 12.27 -12.66
C ASP A 32 14.10 13.25 -13.81
N ALA A 33 15.37 13.55 -14.09
CA ALA A 33 15.77 14.38 -15.24
C ALA A 33 15.35 13.79 -16.61
N ALA A 34 15.22 12.46 -16.70
CA ALA A 34 14.68 11.77 -17.87
C ALA A 34 13.14 11.75 -17.93
N GLY A 35 12.46 12.32 -16.95
CA GLY A 35 10.98 12.32 -16.86
C GLY A 35 10.37 10.96 -16.53
N MET A 36 11.13 10.08 -15.87
CA MET A 36 10.67 8.74 -15.50
C MET A 36 10.09 8.71 -14.09
N GLN A 37 8.91 8.09 -13.94
CA GLN A 37 8.38 7.77 -12.62
C GLN A 37 9.25 6.73 -11.93
N ILE A 38 9.51 6.93 -10.63
CA ILE A 38 10.34 6.07 -9.82
C ILE A 38 9.48 5.32 -8.80
N HIS A 39 9.66 4.00 -8.73
CA HIS A 39 9.07 3.11 -7.74
C HIS A 39 10.18 2.48 -6.91
N ILE A 40 10.18 2.74 -5.60
CA ILE A 40 11.20 2.21 -4.70
C ILE A 40 10.58 1.18 -3.75
N HIS A 41 11.17 -0.01 -3.68
CA HIS A 41 10.85 -1.03 -2.69
C HIS A 41 11.63 -0.74 -1.39
N ALA A 42 10.95 -0.46 -0.28
CA ALA A 42 11.56 -0.15 0.99
C ALA A 42 10.76 -0.69 2.18
N LEU A 43 11.38 -1.57 2.98
CA LEU A 43 10.78 -2.24 4.13
C LEU A 43 11.21 -1.62 5.48
N GLY A 44 12.48 -1.33 5.63
CA GLY A 44 13.06 -0.83 6.88
C GLY A 44 13.16 0.69 6.90
N ASP A 45 13.26 1.23 8.10
CA ASP A 45 13.29 2.68 8.35
C ASP A 45 14.48 3.39 7.71
N ALA A 46 15.66 2.75 7.61
CA ALA A 46 16.78 3.32 6.86
C ALA A 46 16.51 3.34 5.35
N ALA A 47 15.98 2.26 4.79
CA ALA A 47 15.65 2.20 3.36
C ALA A 47 14.62 3.27 2.98
N ILE A 48 13.60 3.48 3.83
CA ILE A 48 12.57 4.50 3.62
C ILE A 48 13.17 5.90 3.72
N ARG A 49 13.99 6.16 4.76
CA ARG A 49 14.63 7.46 4.96
C ARG A 49 15.50 7.85 3.78
N TYR A 50 16.41 6.99 3.36
CA TYR A 50 17.29 7.27 2.21
C TYR A 50 16.51 7.39 0.89
N SER A 51 15.41 6.67 0.75
CA SER A 51 14.52 6.85 -0.41
C SER A 51 13.84 8.23 -0.41
N LEU A 52 13.40 8.71 0.74
CA LEU A 52 12.83 10.04 0.90
C LEU A 52 13.89 11.14 0.73
N ASP A 53 15.11 10.93 1.25
CA ASP A 53 16.22 11.88 1.06
C ASP A 53 16.51 12.04 -0.43
N ALA A 54 16.63 10.96 -1.18
CA ALA A 54 16.86 10.98 -2.63
C ALA A 54 15.71 11.61 -3.43
N LEU A 55 14.47 11.48 -2.96
CA LEU A 55 13.28 12.01 -3.64
C LEU A 55 12.91 13.45 -3.22
N ALA A 56 13.64 14.06 -2.26
CA ALA A 56 13.25 15.34 -1.65
C ALA A 56 13.14 16.49 -2.65
N ASP A 57 14.05 16.55 -3.62
CA ASP A 57 14.13 17.60 -4.65
C ASP A 57 13.62 17.12 -6.02
N SER A 58 13.04 15.92 -6.12
CA SER A 58 12.52 15.37 -7.36
C SER A 58 11.23 16.04 -7.83
N ASN A 59 10.90 15.91 -9.11
CA ASN A 59 9.69 16.48 -9.70
C ASN A 59 8.42 15.75 -9.23
N PRO A 60 7.57 16.34 -8.39
CA PRO A 60 6.37 15.68 -7.84
C PRO A 60 5.32 15.34 -8.93
N GLU A 61 5.36 15.98 -10.10
CA GLU A 61 4.45 15.68 -11.21
C GLU A 61 4.70 14.29 -11.82
N LEU A 62 5.89 13.71 -11.59
CA LEU A 62 6.23 12.35 -12.00
C LEU A 62 5.62 11.30 -11.06
N ARG A 63 5.10 11.71 -9.89
CA ARG A 63 4.34 10.85 -8.97
C ARG A 63 5.16 9.67 -8.46
N HIS A 64 6.37 9.94 -7.99
CA HIS A 64 7.22 8.92 -7.38
C HIS A 64 6.55 8.28 -6.19
N HIS A 65 6.85 7.00 -5.94
CA HIS A 65 6.24 6.28 -4.84
C HIS A 65 7.16 5.24 -4.21
N ILE A 66 6.96 5.03 -2.91
CA ILE A 66 7.67 4.03 -2.13
C ILE A 66 6.67 2.97 -1.69
N CYS A 67 6.99 1.69 -1.89
CA CYS A 67 6.12 0.58 -1.51
C CYS A 67 6.61 -0.19 -0.28
N HIS A 68 5.72 -0.99 0.28
CA HIS A 68 5.78 -1.79 1.50
C HIS A 68 5.65 -0.99 2.77
N LEU A 69 6.59 -0.10 3.09
CA LEU A 69 6.48 0.79 4.25
C LEU A 69 6.19 0.02 5.55
N GLN A 70 6.93 -1.08 5.76
CA GLN A 70 6.68 -1.98 6.87
C GLN A 70 7.11 -1.37 8.20
N ILE A 71 8.35 -0.84 8.27
CA ILE A 71 8.88 -0.18 9.47
C ILE A 71 9.22 1.25 9.06
N VAL A 72 8.48 2.22 9.57
CA VAL A 72 8.64 3.64 9.21
C VAL A 72 9.02 4.44 10.45
N HIS A 73 10.10 5.20 10.37
CA HIS A 73 10.43 6.11 11.46
C HIS A 73 9.37 7.23 11.55
N PRO A 74 8.88 7.60 12.75
CA PRO A 74 7.82 8.60 12.87
C PRO A 74 8.12 9.94 12.19
N ASP A 75 9.37 10.38 12.22
CA ASP A 75 9.81 11.64 11.58
C ASP A 75 9.69 11.59 10.04
N ASP A 76 9.63 10.41 9.44
CA ASP A 76 9.57 10.26 7.99
C ASP A 76 8.13 10.23 7.44
N VAL A 77 7.13 10.03 8.30
CA VAL A 77 5.72 9.92 7.87
C VAL A 77 5.23 11.19 7.18
N SER A 78 5.51 12.37 7.75
CA SER A 78 5.05 13.65 7.18
C SER A 78 5.80 14.03 5.89
N ARG A 79 7.00 13.51 5.69
CA ARG A 79 7.83 13.79 4.51
C ARG A 79 7.22 13.28 3.21
N PHE A 80 6.39 12.24 3.26
CA PHE A 80 5.64 11.78 2.08
C PHE A 80 4.74 12.88 1.52
N ALA A 81 3.98 13.55 2.38
CA ALA A 81 3.14 14.68 1.95
C ALA A 81 3.99 15.89 1.55
N GLU A 82 5.04 16.18 2.28
CA GLU A 82 5.94 17.31 2.06
C GLU A 82 6.63 17.23 0.69
N TYR A 83 7.11 16.04 0.30
CA TYR A 83 7.83 15.84 -0.96
C TYR A 83 6.93 15.35 -2.11
N GLY A 84 5.63 15.20 -1.88
CA GLY A 84 4.70 14.70 -2.89
C GLY A 84 4.93 13.23 -3.26
N VAL A 85 5.59 12.46 -2.40
CA VAL A 85 5.84 11.03 -2.60
C VAL A 85 4.61 10.23 -2.18
N THR A 86 4.16 9.31 -3.05
CA THR A 86 3.00 8.47 -2.76
C THR A 86 3.40 7.28 -1.88
N ALA A 87 2.68 7.09 -0.77
CA ALA A 87 2.78 5.89 0.05
C ALA A 87 1.98 4.75 -0.59
N ASN A 88 2.67 3.75 -1.15
CA ASN A 88 2.06 2.59 -1.80
C ASN A 88 1.96 1.42 -0.82
N LEU A 89 0.74 1.16 -0.34
CA LEU A 89 0.46 0.28 0.79
C LEU A 89 0.10 -1.13 0.32
N GLN A 90 0.65 -2.15 0.99
CA GLN A 90 0.27 -3.55 0.81
C GLN A 90 -0.53 -4.02 2.04
N GLY A 91 -1.82 -3.71 2.02
CA GLY A 91 -2.73 -3.90 3.16
C GLY A 91 -2.78 -5.31 3.73
N PHE A 92 -2.54 -6.34 2.90
CA PHE A 92 -2.57 -7.74 3.32
C PHE A 92 -1.53 -8.09 4.39
N TRP A 93 -0.36 -7.45 4.36
CA TRP A 93 0.72 -7.70 5.32
C TRP A 93 0.51 -7.08 6.70
N ALA A 94 -0.44 -6.16 6.84
CA ALA A 94 -0.64 -5.36 8.04
C ALA A 94 -1.53 -6.07 9.09
N GLN A 95 -1.20 -7.30 9.44
CA GLN A 95 -1.94 -8.17 10.36
C GLN A 95 -1.04 -8.78 11.44
N GLY A 96 -1.61 -9.18 12.57
CA GLY A 96 -0.89 -9.85 13.66
C GLY A 96 -0.78 -11.36 13.39
N ASP A 97 -0.02 -11.74 12.39
CA ASP A 97 0.30 -13.12 12.08
C ASP A 97 1.60 -13.59 12.75
N ASP A 98 1.92 -14.87 12.61
CA ASP A 98 3.12 -15.44 13.18
C ASP A 98 4.40 -14.78 12.64
N LEU A 99 4.40 -14.34 11.38
CA LEU A 99 5.55 -13.65 10.80
C LEU A 99 5.81 -12.31 11.52
N ASN A 100 4.79 -11.48 11.67
CA ASN A 100 4.94 -10.20 12.33
C ASN A 100 5.22 -10.35 13.84
N LEU A 101 4.42 -11.15 14.55
CA LEU A 101 4.47 -11.23 16.02
C LEU A 101 5.63 -12.07 16.55
N SER A 102 5.95 -13.20 15.88
CA SER A 102 6.91 -14.17 16.40
C SER A 102 8.29 -14.09 15.74
N VAL A 103 8.39 -13.42 14.58
CA VAL A 103 9.65 -13.30 13.84
C VAL A 103 10.12 -11.86 13.75
N ILE A 104 9.29 -10.95 13.20
CA ILE A 104 9.74 -9.59 12.88
C ILE A 104 9.85 -8.73 14.15
N GLU A 105 8.78 -8.63 14.95
CA GLU A 105 8.77 -7.76 16.14
C GLU A 105 9.92 -8.04 17.11
N PRO A 106 10.24 -9.30 17.46
CA PRO A 106 11.34 -9.59 18.37
C PRO A 106 12.72 -9.14 17.87
N ILE A 107 12.96 -9.22 16.56
CA ILE A 107 14.27 -8.87 15.98
C ILE A 107 14.44 -7.38 15.69
N VAL A 108 13.32 -6.66 15.50
CA VAL A 108 13.38 -5.20 15.27
C VAL A 108 13.23 -4.38 16.55
N GLY A 109 12.70 -4.98 17.60
CA GLY A 109 12.52 -4.38 18.91
C GLY A 109 11.25 -3.53 19.05
N ASP A 110 10.84 -3.26 20.30
CA ASP A 110 9.55 -2.62 20.62
C ASP A 110 9.40 -1.22 20.01
N ALA A 111 10.47 -0.43 20.01
CA ALA A 111 10.42 0.94 19.51
C ALA A 111 10.09 0.99 18.01
N ARG A 112 10.70 0.10 17.21
CA ARG A 112 10.46 0.02 15.76
C ARG A 112 9.20 -0.76 15.42
N SER A 113 8.94 -1.85 16.14
CA SER A 113 7.75 -2.65 15.91
C SER A 113 6.46 -1.83 16.15
N SER A 114 6.46 -0.89 17.10
CA SER A 114 5.32 0.02 17.32
C SER A 114 4.96 0.84 16.09
N ASN A 115 5.93 1.09 15.20
CA ASN A 115 5.77 1.87 13.97
C ASN A 115 5.64 1.01 12.69
N MET A 116 5.26 -0.27 12.83
CA MET A 116 5.03 -1.14 11.68
C MET A 116 3.68 -0.87 11.04
N TYR A 117 3.70 -0.74 9.69
CA TYR A 117 2.50 -0.48 8.86
C TYR A 117 1.67 0.71 9.37
N PRO A 118 2.26 1.93 9.47
CA PRO A 118 1.61 3.11 10.06
C PRO A 118 0.64 3.78 9.08
N PHE A 119 -0.32 3.01 8.57
CA PHE A 119 -1.24 3.44 7.53
C PHE A 119 -2.13 4.61 7.98
N GLY A 120 -2.61 4.55 9.23
CA GLY A 120 -3.38 5.63 9.84
C GLY A 120 -2.57 6.92 9.96
N ASP A 121 -1.26 6.83 10.26
CA ASP A 121 -0.39 7.99 10.35
C ASP A 121 -0.16 8.63 8.98
N PHE A 122 0.05 7.85 7.93
CA PHE A 122 0.12 8.36 6.56
C PHE A 122 -1.16 9.11 6.16
N LYS A 123 -2.33 8.58 6.48
CA LYS A 123 -3.61 9.29 6.25
C LYS A 123 -3.65 10.61 7.02
N ARG A 124 -3.29 10.60 8.30
CA ARG A 124 -3.30 11.80 9.16
C ARG A 124 -2.28 12.86 8.70
N SER A 125 -1.15 12.45 8.13
CA SER A 125 -0.15 13.37 7.57
C SER A 125 -0.55 14.01 6.25
N GLY A 126 -1.62 13.54 5.61
CA GLY A 126 -2.06 14.02 4.30
C GLY A 126 -1.29 13.43 3.11
N ALA A 127 -0.52 12.36 3.33
CA ALA A 127 0.17 11.66 2.25
C ALA A 127 -0.81 11.10 1.22
N THR A 128 -0.44 11.12 -0.05
CA THR A 128 -1.19 10.42 -1.10
C THR A 128 -1.01 8.90 -0.92
N LEU A 129 -2.12 8.16 -0.95
CA LEU A 129 -2.15 6.73 -0.62
C LEU A 129 -2.58 5.92 -1.83
N ALA A 130 -1.71 5.03 -2.28
CA ALA A 130 -1.98 4.01 -3.29
C ALA A 130 -1.98 2.62 -2.64
N ALA A 131 -2.54 1.63 -3.28
CA ALA A 131 -2.59 0.28 -2.74
C ALA A 131 -2.22 -0.77 -3.79
N GLY A 132 -1.52 -1.81 -3.34
CA GLY A 132 -1.11 -2.94 -4.16
C GLY A 132 -1.19 -4.26 -3.40
N SER A 133 -0.98 -5.36 -4.11
CA SER A 133 -1.09 -6.71 -3.55
C SER A 133 0.24 -7.36 -3.22
N ASP A 134 1.33 -6.91 -3.86
CA ASP A 134 2.61 -7.64 -3.84
C ASP A 134 2.51 -9.06 -4.47
N TRP A 135 1.55 -9.22 -5.40
CA TRP A 135 1.44 -10.50 -6.12
C TRP A 135 2.68 -10.76 -7.01
N PRO A 136 3.25 -11.99 -7.05
CA PRO A 136 2.71 -13.25 -6.53
C PRO A 136 3.13 -13.61 -5.08
N VAL A 137 3.77 -12.71 -4.36
CA VAL A 137 4.21 -12.98 -2.97
C VAL A 137 3.01 -13.07 -2.01
N SER A 138 1.96 -12.27 -2.27
CA SER A 138 0.68 -12.38 -1.59
C SER A 138 -0.48 -12.65 -2.55
N THR A 139 -1.71 -12.54 -2.07
CA THR A 139 -2.92 -12.77 -2.88
C THR A 139 -3.15 -11.64 -3.89
N VAL A 140 -3.57 -11.98 -5.12
CA VAL A 140 -4.02 -11.01 -6.12
C VAL A 140 -5.39 -10.41 -5.77
N ASN A 141 -6.14 -11.03 -4.83
CA ASN A 141 -7.48 -10.59 -4.47
C ASN A 141 -7.46 -9.30 -3.62
N PRO A 142 -7.90 -8.15 -4.15
CA PRO A 142 -7.85 -6.87 -3.43
C PRO A 142 -8.76 -6.87 -2.19
N TYR A 143 -9.84 -7.65 -2.18
CA TYR A 143 -10.78 -7.69 -1.04
C TYR A 143 -10.14 -8.29 0.22
N HIS A 144 -9.16 -9.19 0.07
CA HIS A 144 -8.38 -9.67 1.20
C HIS A 144 -7.54 -8.55 1.81
N ALA A 145 -6.83 -7.80 0.99
CA ALA A 145 -6.00 -6.68 1.46
C ALA A 145 -6.84 -5.54 2.05
N ILE A 146 -8.01 -5.24 1.45
CA ILE A 146 -8.96 -4.26 1.98
C ILE A 146 -9.49 -4.70 3.36
N GLN A 147 -9.91 -5.95 3.51
CA GLN A 147 -10.37 -6.45 4.81
C GLN A 147 -9.27 -6.35 5.87
N VAL A 148 -8.06 -6.82 5.57
CA VAL A 148 -6.95 -6.79 6.53
C VAL A 148 -6.61 -5.35 6.91
N ALA A 149 -6.46 -4.44 5.96
CA ALA A 149 -6.14 -3.04 6.25
C ALA A 149 -7.24 -2.32 7.06
N ALA A 150 -8.52 -2.67 6.83
CA ALA A 150 -9.65 -2.09 7.56
C ALA A 150 -9.84 -2.69 8.95
N THR A 151 -9.58 -3.98 9.14
CA THR A 151 -9.81 -4.68 10.40
C THR A 151 -8.56 -4.91 11.22
N ARG A 152 -7.39 -4.89 10.58
CA ARG A 152 -6.08 -5.25 11.15
C ARG A 152 -6.05 -6.67 11.72
N ARG A 153 -6.86 -7.57 11.15
CA ARG A 153 -7.04 -8.95 11.61
C ARG A 153 -6.74 -9.94 10.49
N GLN A 154 -6.27 -11.11 10.87
CA GLN A 154 -6.13 -12.25 9.97
C GLN A 154 -7.50 -12.71 9.48
N ILE A 155 -7.60 -13.00 8.18
CA ILE A 155 -8.82 -13.54 7.57
C ILE A 155 -9.04 -14.99 8.05
N GLY A 156 -10.25 -15.27 8.54
CA GLY A 156 -10.64 -16.63 8.95
C GLY A 156 -10.08 -17.08 10.30
N VAL A 157 -9.43 -16.21 11.07
CA VAL A 157 -8.91 -16.52 12.40
C VAL A 157 -9.71 -15.75 13.47
N PRO A 158 -10.74 -16.36 14.05
CA PRO A 158 -11.59 -15.70 15.05
C PRO A 158 -10.85 -15.54 16.38
N GLY A 159 -11.25 -14.49 17.14
CA GLY A 159 -10.75 -14.28 18.51
C GLY A 159 -9.37 -13.63 18.62
N VAL A 160 -8.66 -13.41 17.52
CA VAL A 160 -7.38 -12.68 17.53
C VAL A 160 -7.67 -11.17 17.58
N PRO A 161 -7.02 -10.42 18.50
CA PRO A 161 -7.19 -8.96 18.54
C PRO A 161 -6.66 -8.29 17.28
N PRO A 162 -7.16 -7.10 16.91
CA PRO A 162 -6.62 -6.35 15.77
C PRO A 162 -5.17 -5.95 16.03
N TYR A 163 -4.34 -6.07 15.01
CA TYR A 163 -2.94 -5.66 15.03
C TYR A 163 -2.83 -4.14 14.85
N LYS A 164 -2.37 -3.40 15.88
CA LYS A 164 -2.24 -1.94 15.84
C LYS A 164 -3.51 -1.27 15.29
N PRO A 165 -4.64 -1.35 16.02
CA PRO A 165 -5.97 -0.96 15.52
C PRO A 165 -6.09 0.53 15.19
N ASP A 166 -5.28 1.39 15.80
CA ASP A 166 -5.17 2.83 15.52
C ASP A 166 -4.62 3.14 14.12
N GLN A 167 -4.03 2.14 13.47
CA GLN A 167 -3.52 2.20 12.11
C GLN A 167 -4.50 1.61 11.07
N ALA A 168 -5.73 1.26 11.49
CA ALA A 168 -6.76 0.76 10.58
C ALA A 168 -7.23 1.85 9.60
N PHE A 169 -7.68 1.41 8.43
CA PHE A 169 -8.13 2.28 7.33
C PHE A 169 -9.64 2.18 7.13
N GLU A 170 -10.26 3.27 6.73
CA GLU A 170 -11.64 3.24 6.26
C GLU A 170 -11.74 2.52 4.90
N VAL A 171 -12.79 1.71 4.73
CA VAL A 171 -13.00 0.95 3.48
C VAL A 171 -13.09 1.87 2.26
N GLU A 172 -13.70 3.06 2.42
CA GLU A 172 -13.81 4.04 1.34
C GLU A 172 -12.44 4.54 0.86
N ASP A 173 -11.51 4.82 1.77
CA ASP A 173 -10.16 5.26 1.42
C ASP A 173 -9.37 4.15 0.72
N LEU A 174 -9.55 2.89 1.16
CA LEU A 174 -8.95 1.74 0.50
C LEU A 174 -9.50 1.55 -0.93
N LEU A 175 -10.80 1.73 -1.13
CA LEU A 175 -11.39 1.69 -2.47
C LEU A 175 -10.82 2.77 -3.37
N LYS A 176 -10.64 3.99 -2.87
CA LYS A 176 -9.96 5.08 -3.62
C LYS A 176 -8.52 4.72 -3.95
N ALA A 177 -7.77 4.19 -2.98
CA ALA A 177 -6.38 3.78 -3.18
C ALA A 177 -6.23 2.70 -4.26
N TYR A 178 -7.17 1.73 -4.31
CA TYR A 178 -7.19 0.67 -5.32
C TYR A 178 -7.75 1.10 -6.69
N THR A 179 -8.38 2.26 -6.81
CA THR A 179 -9.04 2.72 -8.04
C THR A 179 -8.53 4.07 -8.52
N SER A 180 -9.14 5.16 -8.08
CA SER A 180 -8.84 6.51 -8.58
C SER A 180 -7.41 6.97 -8.28
N THR A 181 -6.88 6.65 -7.10
CA THR A 181 -5.50 7.03 -6.77
C THR A 181 -4.49 6.21 -7.59
N ASN A 182 -4.71 4.91 -7.75
CA ASN A 182 -3.85 4.09 -8.62
C ASN A 182 -3.91 4.56 -10.08
N ALA A 183 -5.09 4.89 -10.60
CA ALA A 183 -5.21 5.42 -11.95
C ALA A 183 -4.46 6.74 -12.11
N TRP A 184 -4.56 7.65 -11.13
CA TRP A 184 -3.80 8.89 -11.10
C TRP A 184 -2.30 8.61 -11.02
N LEU A 185 -1.87 7.72 -10.13
CA LEU A 185 -0.46 7.35 -9.96
C LEU A 185 0.17 6.83 -11.26
N MET A 186 -0.59 6.06 -12.01
CA MET A 186 -0.17 5.50 -13.31
C MET A 186 -0.33 6.48 -14.49
N GLY A 187 -0.68 7.74 -14.25
CA GLY A 187 -0.91 8.72 -15.32
C GLY A 187 -2.19 8.49 -16.13
N MET A 188 -3.12 7.68 -15.63
CA MET A 188 -4.36 7.29 -16.31
C MET A 188 -5.63 7.89 -15.68
N GLY A 189 -5.52 8.84 -14.76
CA GLY A 189 -6.66 9.41 -14.05
C GLY A 189 -7.67 10.14 -14.95
N ASP A 190 -7.25 10.60 -16.13
CA ASP A 190 -8.12 11.18 -17.14
C ASP A 190 -8.74 10.16 -18.11
N VAL A 191 -8.40 8.88 -17.93
CA VAL A 191 -8.88 7.75 -18.75
C VAL A 191 -9.77 6.81 -17.97
N THR A 192 -9.38 6.46 -16.72
CA THR A 192 -10.05 5.43 -15.92
C THR A 192 -9.92 5.71 -14.40
N GLY A 193 -10.36 4.74 -13.57
CA GLY A 193 -10.25 4.79 -12.11
C GLY A 193 -11.45 5.42 -11.38
N THR A 194 -12.37 6.04 -12.13
CA THR A 194 -13.60 6.64 -11.58
C THR A 194 -14.74 6.47 -12.58
N LEU A 195 -15.94 6.12 -12.11
CA LEU A 195 -17.14 6.09 -12.93
C LEU A 195 -17.69 7.50 -13.13
N ARG A 196 -17.28 8.15 -14.23
CA ARG A 196 -17.65 9.52 -14.59
C ARG A 196 -17.89 9.60 -16.11
N PRO A 197 -18.89 10.36 -16.59
CA PRO A 197 -19.07 10.60 -18.02
C PRO A 197 -17.77 11.11 -18.67
N GLY A 198 -17.41 10.53 -19.81
CA GLY A 198 -16.20 10.87 -20.55
C GLY A 198 -14.98 10.01 -20.23
N LEU A 199 -15.02 9.19 -19.17
CA LEU A 199 -13.98 8.20 -18.89
C LEU A 199 -14.35 6.81 -19.43
N SER A 200 -13.36 5.92 -19.46
CA SER A 200 -13.53 4.53 -19.82
C SER A 200 -14.51 3.83 -18.85
N ALA A 201 -15.41 3.04 -19.37
CA ALA A 201 -16.31 2.23 -18.57
C ALA A 201 -15.61 0.95 -18.09
N ASP A 202 -14.65 1.13 -17.21
CA ASP A 202 -13.88 0.06 -16.55
C ASP A 202 -14.42 -0.11 -15.12
N PHE A 203 -15.14 -1.20 -14.85
CA PHE A 203 -15.72 -1.44 -13.53
C PHE A 203 -15.99 -2.91 -13.26
N ALA A 204 -16.07 -3.24 -11.97
CA ALA A 204 -16.51 -4.54 -11.47
C ALA A 204 -17.86 -4.40 -10.76
N VAL A 205 -18.78 -5.30 -11.05
CA VAL A 205 -20.04 -5.46 -10.32
C VAL A 205 -19.81 -6.50 -9.23
N LEU A 206 -20.11 -6.15 -7.99
CA LEU A 206 -19.90 -7.00 -6.83
C LEU A 206 -21.21 -7.58 -6.30
N ASP A 207 -21.15 -8.71 -5.59
CA ASP A 207 -22.30 -9.36 -4.96
C ASP A 207 -22.83 -8.59 -3.73
N ARG A 208 -22.06 -7.59 -3.26
CA ARG A 208 -22.39 -6.80 -2.05
C ARG A 208 -21.85 -5.38 -2.12
N ASN A 209 -22.44 -4.48 -1.33
CA ASN A 209 -21.92 -3.13 -1.13
C ASN A 209 -20.87 -3.15 -0.01
N LEU A 210 -19.59 -2.94 -0.34
CA LEU A 210 -18.48 -2.97 0.60
C LEU A 210 -18.56 -1.90 1.69
N LEU A 211 -19.28 -0.80 1.43
CA LEU A 211 -19.49 0.28 2.40
C LEU A 211 -20.66 0.01 3.37
N ALA A 212 -21.44 -1.04 3.12
CA ALA A 212 -22.62 -1.37 3.91
C ALA A 212 -22.51 -2.69 4.67
N VAL A 213 -21.52 -3.51 4.38
CA VAL A 213 -21.29 -4.79 5.07
C VAL A 213 -20.26 -4.61 6.20
N PRO A 214 -20.26 -5.49 7.23
CA PRO A 214 -19.18 -5.51 8.21
C PRO A 214 -17.82 -5.72 7.53
N ALA A 215 -16.80 -4.96 7.96
CA ALA A 215 -15.47 -4.99 7.33
C ALA A 215 -14.83 -6.39 7.32
N ASP A 216 -15.08 -7.21 8.33
CA ASP A 216 -14.59 -8.60 8.45
C ASP A 216 -15.29 -9.59 7.51
N SER A 217 -16.29 -9.15 6.73
CA SER A 217 -16.93 -9.96 5.68
C SER A 217 -16.47 -9.62 4.25
N ILE A 218 -15.61 -8.61 4.08
CA ILE A 218 -15.19 -8.08 2.78
C ILE A 218 -14.39 -9.10 1.96
N ALA A 219 -13.54 -9.91 2.60
CA ALA A 219 -12.75 -10.94 1.92
C ALA A 219 -13.61 -11.98 1.16
N GLY A 220 -14.86 -12.18 1.60
CA GLY A 220 -15.81 -13.07 0.93
C GLY A 220 -16.54 -12.45 -0.27
N THR A 221 -16.18 -11.24 -0.70
CA THR A 221 -16.80 -10.56 -1.84
C THR A 221 -16.54 -11.29 -3.14
N LYS A 222 -17.59 -11.42 -3.97
CA LYS A 222 -17.50 -12.02 -5.30
C LYS A 222 -17.66 -10.94 -6.36
N VAL A 223 -16.85 -11.02 -7.42
CA VAL A 223 -17.05 -10.24 -8.63
C VAL A 223 -18.09 -10.96 -9.47
N MET A 224 -19.22 -10.33 -9.70
CA MET A 224 -20.33 -10.86 -10.49
C MET A 224 -20.14 -10.60 -11.98
N ALA A 225 -19.59 -9.43 -12.33
CA ALA A 225 -19.21 -9.11 -13.71
C ALA A 225 -18.06 -8.11 -13.71
N THR A 226 -17.25 -8.13 -14.77
CA THR A 226 -16.20 -7.13 -15.02
C THR A 226 -16.39 -6.57 -16.43
N TYR A 227 -16.31 -5.24 -16.51
CA TYR A 227 -16.37 -4.51 -17.76
C TYR A 227 -15.05 -3.78 -18.00
N PHE A 228 -14.55 -3.85 -19.23
CA PHE A 228 -13.38 -3.13 -19.69
C PHE A 228 -13.73 -2.38 -20.98
N LYS A 229 -13.58 -1.06 -20.95
CA LYS A 229 -13.98 -0.17 -22.06
C LYS A 229 -15.44 -0.35 -22.49
N GLY A 230 -16.32 -0.64 -21.51
CA GLY A 230 -17.74 -0.88 -21.75
C GLY A 230 -18.09 -2.29 -22.24
N GLU A 231 -17.11 -3.13 -22.54
CA GLU A 231 -17.33 -4.52 -22.92
C GLU A 231 -17.25 -5.44 -21.70
N ARG A 232 -18.20 -6.38 -21.57
CA ARG A 232 -18.16 -7.36 -20.49
C ARG A 232 -17.09 -8.42 -20.78
N VAL A 233 -16.02 -8.42 -19.98
CA VAL A 233 -14.90 -9.36 -20.11
C VAL A 233 -14.98 -10.56 -19.15
N TYR A 234 -15.85 -10.47 -18.14
CA TYR A 234 -16.09 -11.55 -17.18
C TYR A 234 -17.55 -11.51 -16.69
N ALA A 235 -18.15 -12.68 -16.48
CA ALA A 235 -19.39 -12.83 -15.72
C ALA A 235 -19.32 -14.11 -14.88
N ASP A 236 -19.70 -14.01 -13.60
CA ASP A 236 -19.94 -15.16 -12.73
C ASP A 236 -21.17 -15.95 -13.30
N PRO A 237 -21.17 -17.30 -13.25
CA PRO A 237 -22.32 -18.10 -13.70
C PRO A 237 -23.66 -17.74 -13.03
N ALA A 238 -23.63 -17.15 -11.86
CA ALA A 238 -24.82 -16.65 -11.15
C ALA A 238 -25.25 -15.24 -11.56
N TRP A 239 -24.50 -14.56 -12.46
CA TRP A 239 -24.84 -13.24 -12.95
C TRP A 239 -26.06 -13.26 -13.84
N THR A 240 -27.10 -12.53 -13.45
CA THR A 240 -28.38 -12.42 -14.19
C THR A 240 -28.61 -11.02 -14.76
N GLY A 241 -27.61 -10.13 -14.68
CA GLY A 241 -27.69 -8.79 -15.24
C GLY A 241 -27.73 -8.81 -16.78
N ARG A 242 -28.26 -7.72 -17.35
CA ARG A 242 -28.27 -7.52 -18.80
C ARG A 242 -26.93 -6.94 -19.25
N ASP A 243 -26.60 -7.21 -20.53
CA ASP A 243 -25.48 -6.58 -21.21
C ASP A 243 -25.76 -5.11 -21.48
#